data_0251b37994264bf3a5191a21b2fffb09
#
_entry.id   0251b37994264bf3a5191a21b2fffb09
#
_cell.length_a   1.000
_cell.length_b   1.000
_cell.length_c   1.000
_cell.angle_alpha   90.00
_cell.angle_beta   90.00
_cell.angle_gamma   90.00
#
_symmetry.space_group_name_H-M   'P 1'
#
loop_
_entity.id
_entity.type
_entity.pdbx_description
1 polymer ?
#
loop_
_entity_poly.entity_id
_entity_poly.type
_entity_poly.pdbx_seq_one_letter_code
_entity_poly.pdbx_strand_id
1 'polypeptide(L)'
;MKIDTNSIAHTTWNCKYHIVFAPKYRRQVIYGEIKGDIGQILRKLCEWKGVEIIEAEACPDHIHMLVSIPPKISVSSFMGYLKGKSSLMIFDKHANLKYKYGNREFWCRGYYVDTVGKNKKAIAEYIKNQLQEDLAYEQISIKELVDPFTGEPARASKK
;
A
#
# COMPACT_ATOMS: atom_id res chain seq x y z
N MET A 1 -7.89 -18.02 -25.39
CA MET A 1 -8.43 -17.04 -24.59
C MET A 1 -7.75 -16.93 -23.25
N LYS A 2 -7.62 -15.75 -22.78
CA LYS A 2 -6.95 -15.59 -21.55
C LYS A 2 -7.86 -15.72 -20.40
N ILE A 3 -7.57 -16.60 -19.52
CA ILE A 3 -8.40 -16.78 -18.36
C ILE A 3 -7.77 -16.03 -17.23
N ASP A 4 -8.53 -15.25 -16.56
CA ASP A 4 -8.03 -14.43 -15.50
C ASP A 4 -7.98 -15.19 -14.18
N THR A 5 -7.43 -16.37 -14.23
CA THR A 5 -7.30 -17.21 -13.04
C THR A 5 -5.94 -17.83 -13.04
N ASN A 6 -5.50 -18.22 -11.89
CA ASN A 6 -4.22 -18.88 -11.72
C ASN A 6 -4.46 -20.30 -11.24
N SER A 7 -3.42 -21.11 -11.32
CA SER A 7 -3.58 -22.48 -10.86
C SER A 7 -2.30 -22.97 -10.21
N ILE A 8 -2.45 -23.85 -9.24
CA ILE A 8 -1.35 -24.50 -8.59
C ILE A 8 -1.78 -25.94 -8.48
N ALA A 9 -1.04 -26.84 -9.09
CA ALA A 9 -1.39 -28.25 -9.14
C ALA A 9 -2.82 -28.33 -9.67
N HIS A 10 -3.75 -28.78 -8.91
CA HIS A 10 -5.13 -28.93 -9.37
C HIS A 10 -6.02 -27.82 -8.86
N THR A 11 -5.45 -26.79 -8.27
CA THR A 11 -6.24 -25.70 -7.71
C THR A 11 -6.19 -24.50 -8.62
N THR A 12 -7.35 -23.97 -8.94
CA THR A 12 -7.46 -22.76 -9.75
C THR A 12 -7.94 -21.64 -8.85
N TRP A 13 -7.36 -20.48 -8.99
CA TRP A 13 -7.74 -19.40 -8.10
C TRP A 13 -7.70 -18.03 -8.79
N ASN A 14 -8.43 -17.12 -8.21
CA ASN A 14 -8.51 -15.77 -8.72
C ASN A 14 -8.71 -14.85 -7.52
N CYS A 15 -7.63 -14.57 -6.82
CA CYS A 15 -7.67 -13.82 -5.59
C CYS A 15 -7.00 -12.47 -5.79
N LYS A 16 -7.80 -11.47 -6.06
CA LYS A 16 -7.30 -10.13 -6.31
C LYS A 16 -7.74 -9.18 -5.22
N TYR A 17 -6.84 -8.30 -4.86
CA TYR A 17 -7.10 -7.36 -3.77
C TYR A 17 -6.60 -5.98 -4.13
N HIS A 18 -7.36 -4.99 -3.75
CA HIS A 18 -6.91 -3.61 -3.88
C HIS A 18 -6.39 -3.20 -2.50
N ILE A 19 -5.16 -2.76 -2.44
CA ILE A 19 -4.50 -2.46 -1.18
C ILE A 19 -3.97 -1.03 -1.21
N VAL A 20 -4.17 -0.32 -0.10
CA VAL A 20 -3.68 1.05 0.03
C VAL A 20 -2.87 1.14 1.31
N PHE A 21 -1.69 1.71 1.24
CA PHE A 21 -0.89 1.92 2.44
C PHE A 21 -0.05 3.19 2.26
N ALA A 22 0.39 3.76 3.36
CA ALA A 22 0.99 5.08 3.34
C ALA A 22 2.21 5.18 4.22
N PRO A 23 3.10 6.13 3.90
CA PRO A 23 4.22 6.40 4.79
C PRO A 23 3.73 6.89 6.14
N LYS A 24 4.56 6.71 7.14
CA LYS A 24 4.23 7.11 8.48
C LYS A 24 3.90 8.59 8.52
N TYR A 25 2.84 8.95 9.17
CA TYR A 25 2.32 10.30 9.26
C TYR A 25 1.93 10.87 7.90
N ARG A 26 1.70 10.01 6.92
CA ARG A 26 1.29 10.43 5.59
C ARG A 26 2.24 11.48 5.01
N ARG A 27 3.52 11.32 5.29
CA ARG A 27 4.48 12.28 4.75
C ARG A 27 4.55 12.17 3.25
N GLN A 28 4.68 13.31 2.59
CA GLN A 28 4.69 13.32 1.14
C GLN A 28 6.12 13.14 0.66
N VAL A 29 6.61 11.93 0.74
CA VAL A 29 7.99 11.62 0.36
C VAL A 29 8.11 10.77 -0.88
N ILE A 30 7.00 10.28 -1.42
CA ILE A 30 7.05 9.38 -2.56
C ILE A 30 7.04 10.19 -3.83
N TYR A 31 8.20 10.67 -4.24
CA TYR A 31 8.32 11.40 -5.48
C TYR A 31 9.76 11.34 -5.95
N GLY A 32 10.02 11.72 -7.18
CA GLY A 32 11.36 11.78 -7.71
C GLY A 32 12.05 10.43 -7.67
N GLU A 33 13.29 10.45 -7.28
CA GLU A 33 14.11 9.26 -7.24
C GLU A 33 13.58 8.25 -6.22
N ILE A 34 13.10 8.72 -5.10
CA ILE A 34 12.57 7.84 -4.07
C ILE A 34 11.38 7.06 -4.61
N LYS A 35 10.52 7.72 -5.38
CA LYS A 35 9.36 7.06 -5.95
C LYS A 35 9.78 5.90 -6.84
N GLY A 36 10.77 6.11 -7.67
CA GLY A 36 11.26 5.05 -8.55
C GLY A 36 11.83 3.89 -7.76
N ASP A 37 12.59 4.19 -6.73
CA ASP A 37 13.19 3.15 -5.90
C ASP A 37 12.14 2.36 -5.16
N ILE A 38 11.14 3.02 -4.62
CA ILE A 38 10.07 2.34 -3.93
C ILE A 38 9.33 1.41 -4.89
N GLY A 39 9.06 1.88 -6.09
CA GLY A 39 8.38 1.05 -7.07
C GLY A 39 9.16 -0.21 -7.39
N GLN A 40 10.48 -0.07 -7.59
CA GLN A 40 11.31 -1.21 -7.89
C GLN A 40 11.37 -2.18 -6.72
N ILE A 41 11.49 -1.65 -5.51
CA ILE A 41 11.54 -2.48 -4.32
C ILE A 41 10.27 -3.27 -4.15
N LEU A 42 9.13 -2.62 -4.28
CA LEU A 42 7.86 -3.29 -4.10
C LEU A 42 7.66 -4.36 -5.18
N ARG A 43 8.04 -4.07 -6.41
CA ARG A 43 7.90 -5.03 -7.47
C ARG A 43 8.74 -6.27 -7.21
N LYS A 44 9.98 -6.07 -6.79
CA LYS A 44 10.87 -7.19 -6.51
C LYS A 44 10.35 -8.04 -5.37
N LEU A 45 9.87 -7.41 -4.31
CA LEU A 45 9.36 -8.14 -3.17
C LEU A 45 8.11 -8.94 -3.53
N CYS A 46 7.26 -8.39 -4.39
CA CYS A 46 6.09 -9.12 -4.84
C CYS A 46 6.51 -10.33 -5.68
N GLU A 47 7.50 -10.15 -6.55
CA GLU A 47 7.99 -11.25 -7.36
C GLU A 47 8.50 -12.37 -6.50
N TRP A 48 9.21 -12.05 -5.45
CA TRP A 48 9.79 -13.08 -4.58
C TRP A 48 8.73 -13.91 -3.88
N LYS A 49 7.53 -13.37 -3.72
CA LYS A 49 6.44 -14.10 -3.08
C LYS A 49 5.44 -14.65 -4.08
N GLY A 50 5.68 -14.48 -5.35
CA GLY A 50 4.73 -14.96 -6.34
C GLY A 50 3.45 -14.15 -6.39
N VAL A 51 3.51 -12.89 -5.97
CA VAL A 51 2.36 -12.01 -6.01
C VAL A 51 2.48 -11.16 -7.25
N GLU A 52 1.43 -11.14 -8.04
CA GLU A 52 1.44 -10.39 -9.29
C GLU A 52 0.85 -9.00 -9.07
N ILE A 53 1.54 -7.97 -9.54
CA ILE A 53 1.01 -6.63 -9.49
C ILE A 53 0.27 -6.37 -10.78
N ILE A 54 -1.04 -6.21 -10.70
CA ILE A 54 -1.86 -5.97 -11.88
C ILE A 54 -1.81 -4.50 -12.22
N GLU A 55 -1.95 -3.66 -11.22
CA GLU A 55 -1.87 -2.21 -11.39
C GLU A 55 -1.34 -1.62 -10.10
N ALA A 56 -0.63 -0.53 -10.21
CA ALA A 56 -0.14 0.16 -9.03
C ALA A 56 0.03 1.62 -9.34
N GLU A 57 -0.16 2.44 -8.33
CA GLU A 57 0.03 3.86 -8.49
C GLU A 57 0.67 4.40 -7.22
N ALA A 58 1.72 5.17 -7.36
CA ALA A 58 2.40 5.76 -6.23
C ALA A 58 2.08 7.23 -6.19
N CYS A 59 1.38 7.63 -5.16
CA CYS A 59 1.08 9.02 -4.94
C CYS A 59 2.05 9.55 -3.89
N PRO A 60 2.22 10.85 -3.76
CA PRO A 60 3.25 11.35 -2.84
C PRO A 60 3.10 10.85 -1.41
N ASP A 61 1.89 10.61 -0.97
CA ASP A 61 1.65 10.19 0.41
C ASP A 61 0.99 8.84 0.55
N HIS A 62 0.89 8.06 -0.48
CA HIS A 62 0.33 6.71 -0.35
C HIS A 62 0.57 5.90 -1.61
N ILE A 63 0.37 4.61 -1.48
CA ILE A 63 0.50 3.65 -2.58
C ILE A 63 -0.83 2.96 -2.76
N HIS A 64 -1.28 2.82 -4.00
CA HIS A 64 -2.41 1.98 -4.35
C HIS A 64 -1.87 0.81 -5.15
N MET A 65 -2.30 -0.39 -4.84
CA MET A 65 -1.89 -1.56 -5.60
C MET A 65 -3.06 -2.49 -5.81
N LEU A 66 -3.19 -3.01 -7.01
CA LEU A 66 -4.11 -4.11 -7.26
C LEU A 66 -3.24 -5.32 -7.51
N VAL A 67 -3.34 -6.31 -6.64
CA VAL A 67 -2.46 -7.47 -6.69
C VAL A 67 -3.24 -8.77 -6.69
N SER A 68 -2.61 -9.79 -7.24
CA SER A 68 -3.15 -11.13 -7.22
C SER A 68 -2.27 -11.93 -6.28
N ILE A 69 -2.85 -12.42 -5.20
CA ILE A 69 -2.10 -13.10 -4.15
C ILE A 69 -2.48 -14.58 -4.15
N PRO A 70 -1.50 -15.48 -4.21
CA PRO A 70 -1.82 -16.92 -4.19
C PRO A 70 -2.55 -17.29 -2.91
N PRO A 71 -3.49 -18.22 -2.97
CA PRO A 71 -4.30 -18.54 -1.79
C PRO A 71 -3.51 -19.11 -0.63
N LYS A 72 -2.32 -19.59 -0.86
CA LYS A 72 -1.51 -20.11 0.23
C LYS A 72 -0.92 -19.01 1.10
N ILE A 73 -1.07 -17.75 0.70
CA ILE A 73 -0.52 -16.65 1.46
C ILE A 73 -1.67 -15.76 1.92
N SER A 74 -1.71 -15.44 3.20
CA SER A 74 -2.75 -14.55 3.69
C SER A 74 -2.36 -13.12 3.37
N VAL A 75 -3.35 -12.25 3.24
CA VAL A 75 -3.10 -10.85 2.98
C VAL A 75 -2.26 -10.24 4.10
N SER A 76 -2.57 -10.57 5.34
CA SER A 76 -1.83 -9.97 6.46
C SER A 76 -0.37 -10.41 6.47
N SER A 77 -0.13 -11.68 6.16
CA SER A 77 1.24 -12.16 6.10
C SER A 77 2.02 -11.48 4.98
N PHE A 78 1.37 -11.33 3.83
CA PHE A 78 1.99 -10.66 2.70
C PHE A 78 2.29 -9.19 3.04
N MET A 79 1.34 -8.50 3.66
CA MET A 79 1.53 -7.09 3.97
C MET A 79 2.60 -6.88 5.03
N GLY A 80 2.68 -7.78 6.01
CA GLY A 80 3.75 -7.71 7.00
C GLY A 80 5.11 -7.83 6.35
N TYR A 81 5.23 -8.78 5.45
CA TYR A 81 6.45 -8.99 4.70
C TYR A 81 6.75 -7.77 3.80
N LEU A 82 5.78 -7.31 3.04
CA LEU A 82 5.99 -6.24 2.09
C LEU A 82 6.39 -4.95 2.80
N LYS A 83 5.68 -4.58 3.83
CA LYS A 83 5.97 -3.35 4.54
C LYS A 83 7.28 -3.43 5.32
N GLY A 84 7.52 -4.55 5.96
CA GLY A 84 8.73 -4.71 6.76
C GLY A 84 9.99 -4.70 5.92
N LYS A 85 10.01 -5.53 4.88
CA LYS A 85 11.18 -5.62 4.03
C LYS A 85 11.40 -4.35 3.24
N SER A 86 10.33 -3.75 2.73
CA SER A 86 10.50 -2.54 1.95
C SER A 86 11.01 -1.39 2.81
N SER A 87 10.60 -1.32 4.08
CA SER A 87 11.12 -0.29 4.96
C SER A 87 12.63 -0.38 5.08
N LEU A 88 13.13 -1.59 5.30
CA LEU A 88 14.56 -1.77 5.42
C LEU A 88 15.28 -1.40 4.14
N MET A 89 14.74 -1.81 3.02
CA MET A 89 15.40 -1.54 1.74
C MET A 89 15.34 -0.07 1.37
N ILE A 90 14.27 0.61 1.72
CA ILE A 90 14.16 2.03 1.47
C ILE A 90 15.18 2.79 2.31
N PHE A 91 15.32 2.43 3.57
CA PHE A 91 16.27 3.11 4.45
C PHE A 91 17.71 2.80 4.06
N ASP A 92 17.96 1.66 3.44
CA ASP A 92 19.27 1.35 2.96
C ASP A 92 19.66 2.27 1.83
N LYS A 93 18.73 2.54 0.94
CA LYS A 93 19.02 3.39 -0.19
C LYS A 93 18.96 4.88 0.16
N HIS A 94 18.12 5.22 1.11
CA HIS A 94 17.91 6.61 1.48
C HIS A 94 18.07 6.77 2.98
N ALA A 95 19.32 6.65 3.41
CA ALA A 95 19.62 6.62 4.84
C ALA A 95 19.14 7.86 5.58
N ASN A 96 19.10 8.99 4.89
CA ASN A 96 18.66 10.21 5.55
C ASN A 96 17.20 10.14 6.02
N LEU A 97 16.41 9.26 5.45
CA LEU A 97 15.04 9.14 5.88
C LEU A 97 14.90 8.50 7.24
N LYS A 98 15.90 7.72 7.65
CA LYS A 98 15.86 7.11 8.96
C LYS A 98 15.73 8.13 10.05
N TYR A 99 16.37 9.24 9.88
CA TYR A 99 16.36 10.26 10.92
C TYR A 99 15.00 10.91 11.04
N LYS A 100 14.24 10.91 9.95
CA LYS A 100 12.91 11.46 10.00
C LYS A 100 11.93 10.54 10.66
N TYR A 101 12.12 9.24 10.48
CA TYR A 101 11.15 8.27 10.95
C TYR A 101 11.52 7.63 12.28
N GLY A 102 12.71 7.84 12.72
CA GLY A 102 13.07 7.48 14.07
C GLY A 102 13.30 6.02 14.35
N ASN A 103 12.45 5.14 13.99
CA ASN A 103 12.58 3.77 14.37
C ASN A 103 12.47 2.78 13.25
N ARG A 104 12.92 3.11 12.13
CA ARG A 104 12.99 2.17 11.05
C ARG A 104 11.69 1.71 10.47
N GLU A 105 10.61 2.35 10.77
CA GLU A 105 9.35 2.03 10.15
C GLU A 105 9.00 3.12 9.18
N PHE A 106 9.10 2.83 7.91
CA PHE A 106 8.76 3.79 6.87
C PHE A 106 7.27 3.96 6.72
N TRP A 107 6.51 2.87 6.84
CA TRP A 107 5.07 2.86 6.58
C TRP A 107 4.26 3.03 7.86
N CYS A 108 3.08 3.61 7.70
CA CYS A 108 2.16 3.71 8.78
C CYS A 108 1.67 2.34 9.18
N ARG A 109 1.14 2.17 10.39
CA ARG A 109 0.61 0.92 10.79
C ARG A 109 -0.62 0.66 10.01
N GLY A 110 -0.94 -0.53 9.74
CA GLY A 110 -2.16 -0.91 9.06
C GLY A 110 -2.12 -0.64 7.58
N TYR A 111 -3.20 -0.97 6.92
CA TYR A 111 -3.38 -0.80 5.49
C TYR A 111 -4.87 -1.00 5.19
N TYR A 112 -5.30 -0.55 4.02
CA TYR A 112 -6.67 -0.77 3.61
C TYR A 112 -6.66 -1.88 2.56
N VAL A 113 -7.59 -2.81 2.64
CA VAL A 113 -7.67 -3.88 1.66
C VAL A 113 -9.12 -4.13 1.29
N ASP A 114 -9.35 -4.39 0.02
CA ASP A 114 -10.67 -4.70 -0.47
C ASP A 114 -10.54 -5.71 -1.58
N THR A 115 -11.55 -6.55 -1.74
CA THR A 115 -11.57 -7.49 -2.84
C THR A 115 -12.27 -6.80 -3.98
N VAL A 116 -11.54 -6.61 -5.06
CA VAL A 116 -12.06 -5.85 -6.18
C VAL A 116 -12.23 -6.77 -7.37
N GLY A 117 -13.36 -6.70 -8.01
CA GLY A 117 -13.60 -7.52 -9.17
C GLY A 117 -12.88 -6.96 -10.37
N LYS A 118 -13.32 -7.34 -11.56
CA LYS A 118 -12.66 -6.92 -12.76
C LYS A 118 -13.21 -5.66 -13.36
N ASN A 119 -14.14 -5.02 -12.72
CA ASN A 119 -14.77 -3.83 -13.23
C ASN A 119 -13.83 -2.64 -13.12
N LYS A 120 -13.24 -2.26 -14.21
CA LYS A 120 -12.28 -1.17 -14.22
C LYS A 120 -12.87 0.15 -13.80
N LYS A 121 -14.12 0.37 -14.11
CA LYS A 121 -14.77 1.59 -13.74
C LYS A 121 -14.90 1.69 -12.23
N ALA A 122 -15.28 0.59 -11.60
CA ALA A 122 -15.40 0.56 -10.17
C ALA A 122 -14.05 0.76 -9.49
N ILE A 123 -13.01 0.19 -10.06
CA ILE A 123 -11.67 0.35 -9.52
C ILE A 123 -11.23 1.80 -9.62
N ALA A 124 -11.47 2.42 -10.74
CA ALA A 124 -11.08 3.82 -10.93
C ALA A 124 -11.82 4.72 -9.95
N GLU A 125 -13.08 4.45 -9.75
CA GLU A 125 -13.86 5.24 -8.83
C GLU A 125 -13.40 5.02 -7.40
N TYR A 126 -13.06 3.79 -7.08
CA TYR A 126 -12.56 3.46 -5.77
C TYR A 126 -11.27 4.20 -5.46
N ILE A 127 -10.34 4.20 -6.40
CA ILE A 127 -9.07 4.89 -6.22
C ILE A 127 -9.31 6.38 -6.05
N LYS A 128 -10.21 6.94 -6.84
CA LYS A 128 -10.52 8.34 -6.74
C LYS A 128 -11.09 8.69 -5.37
N ASN A 129 -11.99 7.84 -4.88
CA ASN A 129 -12.59 8.08 -3.57
C ASN A 129 -11.56 7.93 -2.46
N GLN A 130 -10.65 6.99 -2.58
CA GLN A 130 -9.60 6.82 -1.60
C GLN A 130 -8.72 8.05 -1.53
N LEU A 131 -8.38 8.60 -2.66
CA LEU A 131 -7.57 9.79 -2.67
C LEU A 131 -8.27 10.94 -1.94
N GLN A 132 -9.55 11.09 -2.16
CA GLN A 132 -10.29 12.14 -1.50
C GLN A 132 -10.39 11.91 -0.01
N GLU A 133 -10.58 10.66 0.39
CA GLU A 133 -10.62 10.33 1.80
C GLU A 133 -9.28 10.60 2.45
N ASP A 134 -8.22 10.26 1.76
CA ASP A 134 -6.89 10.48 2.28
C ASP A 134 -6.61 11.96 2.45
N LEU A 135 -7.05 12.77 1.52
CA LEU A 135 -6.87 14.19 1.63
C LEU A 135 -7.66 14.76 2.81
N ALA A 136 -8.84 14.23 3.03
CA ALA A 136 -9.64 14.65 4.15
C ALA A 136 -8.98 14.29 5.47
N TYR A 137 -8.46 13.08 5.55
CA TYR A 137 -7.76 12.64 6.73
C TYR A 137 -6.52 13.49 6.96
N GLU A 138 -5.86 13.87 5.90
CA GLU A 138 -4.67 14.66 6.06
C GLU A 138 -4.96 15.98 6.71
N GLN A 139 -6.06 16.60 6.35
CA GLN A 139 -6.42 17.83 6.98
C GLN A 139 -6.72 17.66 8.45
N ILE A 140 -7.30 16.54 8.81
CA ILE A 140 -7.54 16.24 10.19
C ILE A 140 -6.27 15.90 10.91
N SER A 141 -5.43 15.12 10.29
CA SER A 141 -4.25 14.64 10.95
C SER A 141 -3.23 15.70 11.23
N ILE A 142 -3.24 16.76 10.49
CA ILE A 142 -2.34 17.83 10.80
C ILE A 142 -2.56 18.26 12.22
N LYS A 143 -3.75 18.19 12.69
CA LYS A 143 -4.04 18.58 14.03
C LYS A 143 -4.06 17.43 15.00
N GLU A 144 -4.36 16.27 14.55
CA GLU A 144 -4.58 15.20 15.45
C GLU A 144 -3.82 13.94 15.27
N LEU A 145 -2.98 13.83 14.38
CA LEU A 145 -2.16 12.64 14.22
C LEU A 145 -3.00 11.37 14.13
N VAL A 146 -3.99 11.41 13.33
CA VAL A 146 -4.84 10.28 13.15
C VAL A 146 -4.26 9.25 12.23
N ASP A 147 -4.46 7.99 12.49
CA ASP A 147 -4.08 6.93 11.59
C ASP A 147 -5.21 6.79 10.56
N PRO A 148 -4.96 7.14 9.33
CA PRO A 148 -6.03 7.13 8.33
C PRO A 148 -6.55 5.75 8.02
N PHE A 149 -5.79 4.73 8.34
CA PHE A 149 -6.23 3.39 8.01
C PHE A 149 -7.00 2.73 9.13
N THR A 150 -6.90 3.20 10.34
CA THR A 150 -7.66 2.63 11.41
C THR A 150 -9.02 3.29 11.51
N GLY A 151 -9.14 4.42 10.88
CA GLY A 151 -10.36 5.14 10.98
C GLY A 151 -10.58 5.71 12.34
N GLU A 152 -9.58 5.77 13.11
CA GLU A 152 -9.68 6.20 14.38
C GLU A 152 -9.23 7.52 14.47
N PRO A 153 -9.95 8.45 14.26
CA PRO A 153 -9.54 9.80 14.20
C PRO A 153 -9.24 10.16 15.55
N ALA A 154 -8.25 10.30 15.88
CA ALA A 154 -7.89 10.65 17.14
C ALA A 154 -8.99 11.43 17.62
N ARG A 155 -9.19 12.44 17.70
CA ARG A 155 -10.11 13.11 18.21
C ARG A 155 -10.14 14.20 17.50
N ALA A 156 -10.88 14.40 17.13
CA ALA A 156 -11.01 15.37 16.30
C ALA A 156 -10.75 16.54 16.95
N SER A 157 -10.17 17.21 16.53
CA SER A 157 -9.84 18.27 17.10
C SER A 157 -10.84 19.12 16.93
N LYS A 158 -11.11 19.47 17.15
CA LYS A 158 -11.91 20.21 17.01
C LYS A 158 -11.54 21.29 16.57
N LYS A 159 -11.44 21.70 16.15
CA LYS A 159 -11.02 22.68 15.64
C LYS A 159 -11.60 23.34 15.71
#